data_e6df50235e0eed6f1d682ebb7e25488a
#
_entry.id   e6df50235e0eed6f1d682ebb7e25488a
#
_cell.length_a   1.000
_cell.length_b   1.000
_cell.length_c   1.000
_cell.angle_alpha   90.00
_cell.angle_beta   90.00
_cell.angle_gamma   90.00
#
_symmetry.space_group_name_H-M   'P 1'
#
loop_
_entity.id
_entity.type
_entity.pdbx_description
1 polymer ?
#
loop_
_entity_poly.entity_id
_entity_poly.type
_entity_poly.pdbx_seq_one_letter_code
_entity_poly.pdbx_strand_id
1 'polypeptide(L)'
;AEFTVAGIRQPISQSNQFGVIEVDPEHPGMIKSFQEKPQTTTGLPDDPNSILASMGNYVANTDALFEALALDEKAEDTKHDMGGDIAPYFAARNEAGVYDFNSNEIPGATPTDHAYWRDVGTLKQFYDAHMDLISYVPEFNLYNTEWPIYTLSGNLPPAKFVHAGRDRLG
;
A
#
# COMPACT_ATOMS: atom_id res chain seq x y z
N ALA A 1 -15.32 9.05 9.76
CA ALA A 1 -13.96 9.51 9.45
C ALA A 1 -14.01 10.43 8.24
N GLU A 2 -13.23 11.50 8.27
CA GLU A 2 -13.08 12.42 7.13
C GLU A 2 -11.93 11.96 6.20
N PHE A 3 -11.04 11.14 6.74
CA PHE A 3 -9.86 10.63 6.06
C PHE A 3 -9.70 9.14 6.38
N THR A 4 -9.53 8.30 5.39
CA THR A 4 -9.35 6.85 5.56
C THR A 4 -8.06 6.40 4.90
N VAL A 5 -7.28 5.62 5.63
CA VAL A 5 -6.01 5.05 5.17
C VAL A 5 -6.18 3.56 4.95
N ALA A 6 -5.78 3.06 3.79
CA ALA A 6 -5.65 1.62 3.59
C ALA A 6 -4.40 1.11 4.32
N GLY A 7 -4.58 0.11 5.16
CA GLY A 7 -3.53 -0.52 5.95
C GLY A 7 -3.40 -2.00 5.67
N ILE A 8 -2.17 -2.51 5.71
CA ILE A 8 -1.85 -3.93 5.53
C ILE A 8 -0.87 -4.40 6.60
N ARG A 9 -0.98 -5.65 7.02
CA ARG A 9 -0.03 -6.22 8.00
C ARG A 9 1.34 -6.44 7.36
N GLN A 10 2.38 -5.97 8.04
CA GLN A 10 3.77 -6.12 7.66
C GLN A 10 4.63 -6.50 8.88
N PRO A 11 5.78 -7.16 8.68
CA PRO A 11 6.70 -7.45 9.78
C PRO A 11 7.17 -6.17 10.49
N ILE A 12 7.21 -6.17 11.81
CA ILE A 12 7.66 -5.02 12.63
C ILE A 12 9.07 -4.55 12.28
N SER A 13 9.93 -5.46 11.80
CA SER A 13 11.29 -5.15 11.35
C SER A 13 11.35 -4.17 10.15
N GLN A 14 10.22 -3.96 9.48
CA GLN A 14 10.08 -3.07 8.34
C GLN A 14 9.42 -1.73 8.70
N SER A 15 9.21 -1.45 9.99
CA SER A 15 8.53 -0.21 10.44
C SER A 15 9.15 1.08 9.90
N ASN A 16 10.47 1.08 9.71
CA ASN A 16 11.20 2.25 9.18
C ASN A 16 11.01 2.46 7.66
N GLN A 17 10.26 1.61 6.98
CA GLN A 17 9.97 1.74 5.55
C GLN A 17 8.59 2.34 5.28
N PHE A 18 7.65 2.22 6.24
CA PHE A 18 6.23 2.56 6.08
C PHE A 18 5.73 3.54 7.12
N GLY A 19 4.63 4.22 6.81
CA GLY A 19 3.78 4.81 7.82
C GLY A 19 3.15 3.71 8.68
N VAL A 20 3.25 3.81 10.00
CA VAL A 20 2.69 2.84 10.95
C VAL A 20 1.40 3.38 11.56
N ILE A 21 0.34 2.57 11.46
CA ILE A 21 -0.99 2.88 11.96
C ILE A 21 -1.22 2.19 13.30
N GLU A 22 -1.52 2.97 14.34
CA GLU A 22 -2.04 2.47 15.61
C GLU A 22 -3.57 2.62 15.61
N VAL A 23 -4.29 1.51 15.71
CA VAL A 23 -5.75 1.53 15.76
C VAL A 23 -6.23 1.88 17.18
N ASP A 24 -7.31 2.64 17.27
CA ASP A 24 -7.94 2.96 18.53
C ASP A 24 -8.64 1.70 19.09
N PRO A 25 -8.25 1.19 20.27
CA PRO A 25 -8.86 0.01 20.87
C PRO A 25 -10.31 0.24 21.33
N GLU A 26 -10.70 1.47 21.61
CA GLU A 26 -12.06 1.82 22.04
C GLU A 26 -12.99 2.07 20.85
N HIS A 27 -12.42 2.47 19.70
CA HIS A 27 -13.16 2.74 18.47
C HIS A 27 -12.56 1.95 17.30
N PRO A 28 -12.87 0.66 17.15
CA PRO A 28 -12.35 -0.16 16.07
C PRO A 28 -12.61 0.47 14.69
N GLY A 29 -11.57 0.54 13.87
CA GLY A 29 -11.64 1.20 12.56
C GLY A 29 -11.23 2.68 12.57
N MET A 30 -10.98 3.28 13.74
CA MET A 30 -10.39 4.60 13.86
C MET A 30 -8.88 4.52 14.13
N ILE A 31 -8.15 5.50 13.62
CA ILE A 31 -6.70 5.63 13.85
C ILE A 31 -6.49 6.45 15.11
N LYS A 32 -5.79 5.87 16.09
CA LYS A 32 -5.34 6.56 17.29
C LYS A 32 -4.10 7.40 17.03
N SER A 33 -3.13 6.83 16.32
CA SER A 33 -1.92 7.53 15.92
C SER A 33 -1.40 7.04 14.58
N PHE A 34 -0.72 7.93 13.87
CA PHE A 34 -0.03 7.63 12.61
C PHE A 34 1.42 8.12 12.72
N GLN A 35 2.38 7.25 12.45
CA GLN A 35 3.81 7.56 12.55
C GLN A 35 4.50 7.24 11.24
N GLU A 36 5.06 8.25 10.58
CA GLU A 36 5.78 8.06 9.32
C GLU A 36 7.19 7.50 9.57
N LYS A 37 7.43 6.29 9.08
CA LYS A 37 8.74 5.60 9.09
C LYS A 37 9.45 5.61 10.45
N PRO A 38 8.78 5.19 11.54
CA PRO A 38 9.39 5.20 12.86
C PRO A 38 10.56 4.22 12.94
N GLN A 39 11.63 4.61 13.65
CA GLN A 39 12.77 3.72 13.88
C GLN A 39 12.44 2.59 14.86
N THR A 40 11.50 2.85 15.76
CA THR A 40 10.97 1.89 16.74
C THR A 40 9.47 2.07 16.85
N THR A 41 8.74 0.98 16.99
CA THR A 41 7.29 0.99 17.19
C THR A 41 6.86 -0.22 18.01
N THR A 42 5.62 -0.21 18.48
CA THR A 42 5.00 -1.35 19.14
C THR A 42 4.24 -2.17 18.11
N GLY A 43 4.34 -3.51 18.20
CA GLY A 43 3.57 -4.42 17.35
C GLY A 43 2.07 -4.41 17.67
N LEU A 44 1.30 -5.09 16.84
CA LEU A 44 -0.14 -5.23 17.01
C LEU A 44 -0.48 -6.01 18.29
N PRO A 45 -1.61 -5.70 18.94
CA PRO A 45 -2.01 -6.39 20.17
C PRO A 45 -2.21 -7.91 20.00
N ASP A 46 -2.64 -8.34 18.81
CA ASP A 46 -2.86 -9.75 18.47
C ASP A 46 -1.62 -10.42 17.85
N ASP A 47 -0.67 -9.64 17.32
CA ASP A 47 0.61 -10.12 16.80
C ASP A 47 1.73 -9.10 17.04
N PRO A 48 2.50 -9.25 18.13
CA PRO A 48 3.58 -8.33 18.47
C PRO A 48 4.73 -8.24 17.43
N ASN A 49 4.83 -9.20 16.50
CA ASN A 49 5.84 -9.20 15.44
C ASN A 49 5.39 -8.48 14.17
N SER A 50 4.15 -8.02 14.13
CA SER A 50 3.56 -7.33 13.00
C SER A 50 3.14 -5.90 13.35
N ILE A 51 3.09 -5.06 12.34
CA ILE A 51 2.53 -3.70 12.36
C ILE A 51 1.40 -3.61 11.34
N LEU A 52 0.55 -2.61 11.48
CA LEU A 52 -0.36 -2.19 10.41
C LEU A 52 0.32 -1.06 9.63
N ALA A 53 0.83 -1.39 8.46
CA ALA A 53 1.54 -0.46 7.59
C ALA A 53 0.56 0.27 6.67
N SER A 54 0.74 1.57 6.49
CA SER A 54 0.04 2.35 5.47
C SER A 54 0.45 1.88 4.08
N MET A 55 -0.52 1.62 3.22
CA MET A 55 -0.30 1.28 1.82
C MET A 55 -0.06 2.52 0.94
N GLY A 56 -0.16 3.73 1.50
CA GLY A 56 -0.08 4.98 0.73
C GLY A 56 -1.35 5.28 -0.09
N ASN A 57 -2.44 4.55 0.17
CA ASN A 57 -3.73 4.74 -0.47
C ASN A 57 -4.69 5.41 0.51
N TYR A 58 -5.27 6.53 0.09
CA TYR A 58 -6.12 7.37 0.93
C TYR A 58 -7.45 7.67 0.26
N VAL A 59 -8.50 7.74 1.06
CA VAL A 59 -9.82 8.24 0.66
C VAL A 59 -10.19 9.34 1.64
N ALA A 60 -10.53 10.52 1.14
CA ALA A 60 -10.86 11.66 1.98
C ALA A 60 -12.13 12.37 1.53
N ASN A 61 -12.85 12.98 2.49
CA ASN A 61 -13.82 14.00 2.18
C ASN A 61 -13.10 15.18 1.53
N THR A 62 -13.60 15.62 0.38
CA THR A 62 -12.92 16.64 -0.44
C THR A 62 -12.73 17.96 0.31
N ASP A 63 -13.77 18.43 1.02
CA ASP A 63 -13.72 19.72 1.72
C ASP A 63 -12.73 19.65 2.89
N ALA A 64 -12.76 18.55 3.68
CA ALA A 64 -11.84 18.34 4.79
C ALA A 64 -10.37 18.23 4.30
N LEU A 65 -10.14 17.56 3.17
CA LEU A 65 -8.80 17.46 2.59
C LEU A 65 -8.30 18.84 2.12
N PHE A 66 -9.11 19.63 1.44
CA PHE A 66 -8.72 20.97 1.01
C PHE A 66 -8.44 21.90 2.20
N GLU A 67 -9.22 21.79 3.28
CA GLU A 67 -8.94 22.53 4.52
C GLU A 67 -7.58 22.13 5.10
N ALA A 68 -7.31 20.83 5.24
CA ALA A 68 -6.04 20.33 5.75
C ALA A 68 -4.85 20.78 4.91
N LEU A 69 -4.96 20.68 3.57
CA LEU A 69 -3.90 21.13 2.65
C LEU A 69 -3.67 22.64 2.72
N ALA A 70 -4.73 23.46 2.85
CA ALA A 70 -4.59 24.91 2.99
C ALA A 70 -3.97 25.34 4.32
N LEU A 71 -4.11 24.52 5.38
CA LEU A 71 -3.41 24.71 6.65
C LEU A 71 -1.94 24.32 6.53
N ASP A 72 -1.67 23.16 5.92
CA ASP A 72 -0.32 22.62 5.71
C ASP A 72 0.52 23.56 4.83
N GLU A 73 -0.07 24.14 3.76
CA GLU A 73 0.60 25.11 2.89
C GLU A 73 1.17 26.32 3.65
N LYS A 74 0.51 26.73 4.74
CA LYS A 74 0.90 27.90 5.53
C LYS A 74 1.82 27.55 6.69
N ALA A 75 1.99 26.28 6.99
CA ALA A 75 2.82 25.83 8.09
C ALA A 75 4.31 25.89 7.68
N GLU A 76 5.15 26.40 8.59
CA GLU A 76 6.60 26.51 8.35
C GLU A 76 7.34 25.18 8.68
N ASP A 77 6.74 24.35 9.55
CA ASP A 77 7.33 23.13 10.10
C ASP A 77 6.68 21.87 9.49
N THR A 78 6.56 21.84 8.17
CA THR A 78 5.98 20.72 7.42
C THR A 78 6.89 20.29 6.28
N LYS A 79 6.72 19.06 5.84
CA LYS A 79 7.38 18.51 4.62
C LYS A 79 6.43 18.47 3.42
N HIS A 80 5.18 18.88 3.63
CA HIS A 80 4.09 18.79 2.65
C HIS A 80 3.88 17.33 2.18
N ASP A 81 3.92 16.40 3.12
CA ASP A 81 3.84 14.97 2.87
C ASP A 81 2.54 14.37 3.42
N MET A 82 1.88 13.53 2.61
CA MET A 82 0.60 12.94 3.00
C MET A 82 0.72 12.03 4.23
N GLY A 83 1.80 11.25 4.33
CA GLY A 83 2.04 10.36 5.47
C GLY A 83 2.64 11.09 6.68
N GLY A 84 3.54 12.06 6.41
CA GLY A 84 4.24 12.79 7.48
C GLY A 84 3.42 13.88 8.14
N ASP A 85 2.52 14.53 7.39
CA ASP A 85 1.83 15.74 7.83
C ASP A 85 0.30 15.58 7.82
N ILE A 86 -0.30 15.16 6.71
CA ILE A 86 -1.75 15.13 6.54
C ILE A 86 -2.41 13.98 7.30
N ALA A 87 -1.90 12.75 7.21
CA ALA A 87 -2.48 11.61 7.94
C ALA A 87 -2.38 11.78 9.47
N PRO A 88 -1.25 12.25 10.05
CA PRO A 88 -1.17 12.64 11.46
C PRO A 88 -2.14 13.76 11.86
N TYR A 89 -2.36 14.76 11.00
CA TYR A 89 -3.33 15.83 11.26
C TYR A 89 -4.74 15.29 11.50
N PHE A 90 -5.23 14.40 10.62
CA PHE A 90 -6.54 13.78 10.80
C PHE A 90 -6.58 12.80 11.98
N ALA A 91 -5.51 12.04 12.22
CA ALA A 91 -5.42 11.13 13.36
C ALA A 91 -5.52 11.89 14.70
N ALA A 92 -4.80 13.01 14.85
CA ALA A 92 -4.82 13.85 16.06
C ALA A 92 -6.21 14.46 16.35
N ARG A 93 -7.06 14.59 15.33
CA ARG A 93 -8.43 15.11 15.45
C ARG A 93 -9.48 14.02 15.64
N ASN A 94 -9.09 12.75 15.69
CA ASN A 94 -9.99 11.59 15.68
C ASN A 94 -10.88 11.55 14.42
N GLU A 95 -10.38 12.02 13.30
CA GLU A 95 -11.08 12.08 12.00
C GLU A 95 -10.51 11.07 10.99
N ALA A 96 -9.46 10.34 11.36
CA ALA A 96 -8.84 9.32 10.54
C ALA A 96 -9.41 7.92 10.83
N GLY A 97 -9.82 7.24 9.78
CA GLY A 97 -10.19 5.83 9.79
C GLY A 97 -9.13 4.95 9.12
N VAL A 98 -9.19 3.66 9.39
CA VAL A 98 -8.37 2.65 8.72
C VAL A 98 -9.26 1.65 7.99
N TYR A 99 -8.88 1.32 6.77
CA TYR A 99 -9.40 0.18 6.01
C TYR A 99 -8.38 -0.95 6.06
N ASP A 100 -8.71 -2.05 6.73
CA ASP A 100 -7.83 -3.23 6.79
C ASP A 100 -7.90 -4.00 5.47
N PHE A 101 -6.84 -3.88 4.67
CA PHE A 101 -6.74 -4.52 3.36
C PHE A 101 -6.72 -6.06 3.45
N ASN A 102 -6.37 -6.63 4.60
CA ASN A 102 -6.44 -8.09 4.77
C ASN A 102 -7.88 -8.62 4.78
N SER A 103 -8.87 -7.76 5.04
CA SER A 103 -10.29 -8.10 4.94
C SER A 103 -10.89 -7.88 3.55
N ASN A 104 -10.08 -7.42 2.57
CA ASN A 104 -10.55 -7.10 1.24
C ASN A 104 -10.86 -8.38 0.44
N GLU A 105 -12.06 -8.46 -0.10
CA GLU A 105 -12.48 -9.56 -0.97
C GLU A 105 -12.59 -9.04 -2.41
N ILE A 106 -11.77 -9.60 -3.30
CA ILE A 106 -11.76 -9.28 -4.73
C ILE A 106 -12.49 -10.40 -5.46
N PRO A 107 -13.52 -10.10 -6.27
CA PRO A 107 -14.18 -11.10 -7.11
C PRO A 107 -13.16 -11.87 -7.97
N GLY A 108 -13.25 -13.20 -7.97
CA GLY A 108 -12.34 -14.05 -8.75
C GLY A 108 -10.91 -14.17 -8.19
N ALA A 109 -10.61 -13.57 -7.03
CA ALA A 109 -9.31 -13.74 -6.37
C ALA A 109 -9.11 -15.19 -5.91
N THR A 110 -7.86 -15.63 -5.94
CA THR A 110 -7.44 -16.94 -5.42
C THR A 110 -6.82 -16.76 -4.03
N PRO A 111 -6.64 -17.85 -3.25
CA PRO A 111 -5.94 -17.74 -1.97
C PRO A 111 -4.50 -17.20 -2.08
N THR A 112 -3.87 -17.31 -3.24
CA THR A 112 -2.50 -16.85 -3.48
C THR A 112 -2.39 -15.34 -3.69
N ASP A 113 -3.42 -14.71 -4.25
CA ASP A 113 -3.46 -13.26 -4.48
C ASP A 113 -4.35 -12.50 -3.47
N HIS A 114 -4.83 -13.19 -2.43
CA HIS A 114 -5.52 -12.55 -1.31
C HIS A 114 -4.60 -11.53 -0.62
N ALA A 115 -5.10 -10.33 -0.40
CA ALA A 115 -4.35 -9.22 0.19
C ALA A 115 -2.99 -8.93 -0.52
N TYR A 116 -2.91 -9.20 -1.82
CA TYR A 116 -1.70 -8.93 -2.58
C TYR A 116 -1.40 -7.44 -2.60
N TRP A 117 -0.26 -7.07 -2.05
CA TRP A 117 0.30 -5.73 -2.12
C TRP A 117 1.82 -5.81 -2.04
N ARG A 118 2.50 -5.03 -2.87
CA ARG A 118 3.97 -4.92 -2.85
C ARG A 118 4.40 -3.47 -2.90
N ASP A 119 5.22 -3.07 -1.95
CA ASP A 119 6.02 -1.87 -2.09
C ASP A 119 7.15 -2.12 -3.08
N VAL A 120 7.36 -1.18 -4.00
CA VAL A 120 8.42 -1.24 -5.02
C VAL A 120 9.42 -0.08 -4.83
N GLY A 121 9.67 0.30 -3.58
CA GLY A 121 10.52 1.41 -3.19
C GLY A 121 12.02 1.23 -3.49
N THR A 122 12.47 0.03 -3.87
CA THR A 122 13.85 -0.24 -4.27
C THR A 122 13.91 -0.90 -5.64
N LEU A 123 15.05 -0.75 -6.35
CA LEU A 123 15.28 -1.41 -7.65
C LEU A 123 15.12 -2.94 -7.54
N LYS A 124 15.54 -3.53 -6.43
CA LYS A 124 15.38 -4.96 -6.21
C LYS A 124 13.91 -5.35 -6.08
N GLN A 125 13.13 -4.64 -5.26
CA GLN A 125 11.69 -4.91 -5.10
C GLN A 125 10.93 -4.73 -6.42
N PHE A 126 11.26 -3.70 -7.18
CA PHE A 126 10.71 -3.47 -8.52
C PHE A 126 11.01 -4.65 -9.46
N TYR A 127 12.27 -5.10 -9.51
CA TYR A 127 12.69 -6.24 -10.30
C TYR A 127 11.97 -7.53 -9.87
N ASP A 128 11.95 -7.82 -8.56
CA ASP A 128 11.32 -9.04 -8.02
C ASP A 128 9.82 -9.08 -8.34
N ALA A 129 9.12 -7.94 -8.26
CA ALA A 129 7.70 -7.85 -8.61
C ALA A 129 7.44 -8.16 -10.09
N HIS A 130 8.31 -7.69 -11.00
CA HIS A 130 8.21 -8.01 -12.42
C HIS A 130 8.51 -9.47 -12.70
N MET A 131 9.52 -10.04 -12.04
CA MET A 131 9.88 -11.45 -12.21
C MET A 131 8.80 -12.38 -11.67
N ASP A 132 8.07 -11.98 -10.63
CA ASP A 132 6.90 -12.72 -10.16
C ASP A 132 5.81 -12.80 -11.23
N LEU A 133 5.47 -11.67 -11.87
CA LEU A 133 4.41 -11.62 -12.88
C LEU A 133 4.67 -12.50 -14.11
N ILE A 134 5.92 -12.81 -14.42
CA ILE A 134 6.30 -13.70 -15.53
C ILE A 134 6.61 -15.13 -15.06
N SER A 135 6.48 -15.43 -13.79
CA SER A 135 6.65 -16.78 -13.25
C SER A 135 5.55 -17.72 -13.76
N TYR A 136 5.79 -19.03 -13.71
CA TYR A 136 4.81 -20.03 -14.16
C TYR A 136 3.51 -19.97 -13.34
N VAL A 137 3.62 -19.73 -12.05
CA VAL A 137 2.48 -19.48 -11.14
C VAL A 137 2.79 -18.20 -10.38
N PRO A 138 2.38 -17.03 -10.89
CA PRO A 138 2.59 -15.77 -10.20
C PRO A 138 1.72 -15.69 -8.96
N GLU A 139 2.18 -14.95 -7.97
CA GLU A 139 1.40 -14.65 -6.77
C GLU A 139 0.16 -13.81 -7.12
N PHE A 140 0.34 -12.82 -7.99
CA PHE A 140 -0.76 -11.99 -8.49
C PHE A 140 -1.41 -12.57 -9.75
N ASN A 141 -2.74 -12.80 -9.70
CA ASN A 141 -3.48 -13.39 -10.80
C ASN A 141 -3.85 -12.35 -11.88
N LEU A 142 -3.06 -12.26 -12.95
CA LEU A 142 -3.37 -11.41 -14.11
C LEU A 142 -4.53 -11.91 -14.97
N TYR A 143 -4.97 -13.15 -14.78
CA TYR A 143 -6.02 -13.79 -15.58
C TYR A 143 -7.40 -13.74 -14.92
N ASN A 144 -7.56 -12.95 -13.85
CA ASN A 144 -8.84 -12.76 -13.20
C ASN A 144 -9.82 -12.01 -14.13
N THR A 145 -10.86 -12.71 -14.60
CA THR A 145 -11.88 -12.15 -15.50
C THR A 145 -13.06 -11.54 -14.77
N GLU A 146 -13.24 -11.82 -13.48
CA GLU A 146 -14.32 -11.26 -12.66
C GLU A 146 -13.98 -9.84 -12.16
N TRP A 147 -12.68 -9.53 -12.06
CA TRP A 147 -12.15 -8.19 -11.76
C TRP A 147 -10.97 -7.88 -12.67
N PRO A 148 -11.21 -7.65 -13.97
CA PRO A 148 -10.13 -7.51 -14.94
C PRO A 148 -9.38 -6.20 -14.78
N ILE A 149 -8.06 -6.24 -15.02
CA ILE A 149 -7.24 -5.03 -15.14
C ILE A 149 -7.43 -4.50 -16.56
N TYR A 150 -8.07 -3.34 -16.68
CA TYR A 150 -8.24 -2.68 -17.96
C TYR A 150 -6.94 -1.99 -18.39
N THR A 151 -6.48 -2.30 -19.59
CA THR A 151 -5.29 -1.69 -20.18
C THR A 151 -5.55 -1.35 -21.64
N LEU A 152 -4.71 -0.48 -22.21
CA LEU A 152 -4.73 -0.21 -23.64
C LEU A 152 -4.19 -1.41 -24.41
N SER A 153 -5.08 -2.14 -25.07
CA SER A 153 -4.70 -3.25 -25.96
C SER A 153 -4.33 -2.72 -27.33
N GLY A 154 -3.09 -2.98 -27.76
CA GLY A 154 -2.64 -2.66 -29.12
C GLY A 154 -2.68 -3.90 -30.02
N ASN A 155 -2.95 -3.72 -31.31
CA ASN A 155 -2.74 -4.75 -32.34
C ASN A 155 -1.24 -4.90 -32.63
N LEU A 156 -0.52 -5.51 -31.71
CA LEU A 156 0.91 -5.77 -31.85
C LEU A 156 1.14 -7.18 -32.38
N PRO A 157 2.25 -7.41 -33.10
CA PRO A 157 2.64 -8.76 -33.52
C PRO A 157 2.94 -9.61 -32.29
N PRO A 158 2.88 -10.94 -32.40
CA PRO A 158 3.23 -11.84 -31.31
C PRO A 158 4.62 -11.56 -30.74
N ALA A 159 4.78 -11.75 -29.43
CA ALA A 159 6.08 -11.68 -28.78
C ALA A 159 7.08 -12.65 -29.45
N LYS A 160 8.32 -12.20 -29.58
CA LYS A 160 9.41 -13.02 -30.12
C LYS A 160 10.36 -13.39 -29.00
N PHE A 161 10.69 -14.67 -28.94
CA PHE A 161 11.74 -15.16 -28.05
C PHE A 161 13.06 -15.22 -28.82
N VAL A 162 14.11 -14.63 -28.25
CA VAL A 162 15.45 -14.73 -28.78
C VAL A 162 16.07 -16.00 -28.22
N HIS A 163 16.25 -17.01 -29.08
CA HIS A 163 16.92 -18.24 -28.68
C HIS A 163 18.43 -18.08 -28.72
N ALA A 164 19.12 -18.78 -27.82
CA ALA A 164 20.59 -18.87 -27.86
C ALA A 164 21.04 -19.47 -29.19
N GLY A 165 21.99 -18.81 -29.86
CA GLY A 165 22.65 -19.26 -31.06
C GLY A 165 24.14 -19.46 -30.82
N ARG A 166 24.90 -19.89 -31.85
CA ARG A 166 26.35 -20.09 -31.72
C ARG A 166 27.11 -18.85 -31.27
N ASP A 167 26.60 -17.66 -31.59
CA ASP A 167 27.23 -16.36 -31.33
C ASP A 167 26.39 -15.45 -30.44
N ARG A 168 25.33 -15.96 -29.78
CA ARG A 168 24.42 -15.17 -28.94
C ARG A 168 23.96 -15.97 -27.73
N LEU A 169 23.96 -15.33 -26.58
CA LEU A 169 23.27 -15.82 -25.40
C LEU A 169 21.79 -15.42 -25.51
N GLY A 170 20.90 -16.37 -25.36
CA GLY A 170 19.44 -16.14 -25.35
C GLY A 170 18.97 -15.57 -24.02
#